data_445c262404d8f30855d9050c89d37ee6
#
_entry.id   445c262404d8f30855d9050c89d37ee6
#
_cell.length_a   1.000
_cell.length_b   1.000
_cell.length_c   1.000
_cell.angle_alpha   90.00
_cell.angle_beta   90.00
_cell.angle_gamma   90.00
#
_symmetry.space_group_name_H-M   'P 1'
#
loop_
_entity.id
_entity.type
_entity.pdbx_description
1 polymer ?
#
loop_
_entity_poly.entity_id
_entity_poly.type
_entity_poly.pdbx_seq_one_letter_code
_entity_poly.pdbx_strand_id
1 'polypeptide(L)' 'MTKMNTQTYLVRVYDKFTMMQTTRTMPTKPTTNKGIKAQNNRVLKWAQKTYPNQIRYEVEALK' A
#
# COMPACT_ATOMS: atom_id res chain seq x y z
N MET A 1 10.78 -24.58 -10.26
CA MET A 1 10.88 -23.13 -10.11
C MET A 1 9.90 -22.62 -9.08
N THR A 2 10.36 -21.80 -8.20
CA THR A 2 9.50 -21.27 -7.17
C THR A 2 8.71 -20.06 -7.69
N LYS A 3 7.40 -20.12 -7.52
CA LYS A 3 6.56 -19.02 -7.91
C LYS A 3 6.37 -18.09 -6.72
N MET A 4 6.73 -16.84 -6.87
CA MET A 4 6.57 -15.87 -5.81
C MET A 4 5.14 -15.32 -5.82
N ASN A 5 4.53 -15.35 -4.65
CA ASN A 5 3.22 -14.75 -4.48
C ASN A 5 3.41 -13.31 -4.01
N THR A 6 3.19 -12.39 -4.91
CA THR A 6 3.30 -10.97 -4.59
C THR A 6 1.91 -10.37 -4.41
N GLN A 7 1.86 -9.26 -3.70
CA GLN A 7 0.63 -8.50 -3.52
C GLN A 7 0.87 -7.06 -3.94
N THR A 8 0.05 -6.56 -4.85
CA THR A 8 0.12 -5.17 -5.27
C THR A 8 -0.96 -4.36 -4.58
N TYR A 9 -0.58 -3.17 -4.13
CA TYR A 9 -1.48 -2.25 -3.45
C TYR A 9 -1.63 -1.00 -4.26
N LEU A 10 -2.86 -0.51 -4.36
CA LEU A 10 -3.12 0.81 -4.91
C LEU A 10 -3.05 1.80 -3.75
N VAL A 11 -2.22 2.81 -3.90
CA VAL A 11 -2.03 3.83 -2.87
C VAL A 11 -2.54 5.15 -3.43
N ARG A 12 -3.49 5.75 -2.72
CA ARG A 12 -4.02 7.08 -3.06
C ARG A 12 -3.56 8.06 -2.00
N VAL A 13 -2.99 9.15 -2.46
CA VAL A 13 -2.48 10.20 -1.58
C VAL A 13 -3.21 11.48 -1.91
N TYR A 14 -3.85 12.07 -0.92
CA TYR A 14 -4.67 13.25 -1.09
C TYR A 14 -4.01 14.48 -0.52
N ASP A 15 -3.98 15.51 -1.31
CA ASP A 15 -3.51 16.82 -0.90
C ASP A 15 -4.74 17.77 -0.95
N LYS A 16 -4.54 19.06 -0.67
CA LYS A 16 -5.66 20.02 -0.65
C LYS A 16 -6.35 20.17 -1.99
N PHE A 17 -5.62 20.00 -3.08
CA PHE A 17 -6.13 20.31 -4.40
C PHE A 17 -6.20 19.11 -5.33
N THR A 18 -5.40 18.10 -5.07
CA THR A 18 -5.27 16.98 -6.00
C THR A 18 -5.22 15.65 -5.27
N MET A 19 -5.36 14.60 -6.05
CA MET A 19 -5.19 13.24 -5.58
C MET A 19 -4.21 12.55 -6.52
N MET A 20 -3.23 11.83 -5.94
CA MET A 20 -2.27 11.08 -6.69
C MET A 20 -2.47 9.59 -6.43
N GLN A 21 -2.36 8.80 -7.47
CA GLN A 21 -2.42 7.35 -7.34
C GLN A 21 -1.10 6.75 -7.76
N THR A 22 -0.66 5.77 -6.98
CA THR A 22 0.52 4.99 -7.32
C THR A 22 0.30 3.56 -6.87
N THR A 23 1.20 2.66 -7.25
CA THR A 23 1.12 1.28 -6.81
C THR A 23 2.37 0.88 -6.09
N ARG A 24 2.23 -0.06 -5.16
CA ARG A 24 3.33 -0.64 -4.43
C ARG A 24 3.16 -2.15 -4.43
N THR A 25 4.16 -2.86 -4.92
CA THR A 25 4.13 -4.32 -4.93
C THR A 25 4.98 -4.84 -3.80
N MET A 26 4.39 -5.65 -2.94
CA MET A 26 5.08 -6.30 -1.85
C MET A 26 5.52 -7.70 -2.26
N PRO A 27 6.66 -8.17 -1.76
CA PRO A 27 7.22 -9.46 -2.19
C PRO A 27 6.43 -10.67 -1.70
N THR A 28 5.54 -10.49 -0.74
CA THR A 28 4.74 -11.60 -0.21
C THR A 28 3.27 -11.23 -0.19
N LYS A 29 2.44 -12.26 -0.23
CA LYS A 29 0.99 -12.09 -0.16
C LYS A 29 0.50 -12.76 1.12
N PRO A 30 0.10 -11.98 2.13
CA PRO A 30 -0.35 -12.59 3.38
C PRO A 30 -1.69 -13.30 3.19
N THR A 31 -1.89 -14.37 3.96
CA THR A 31 -3.10 -15.18 3.88
C THR A 31 -3.99 -15.06 5.11
N THR A 32 -3.49 -14.44 6.18
CA THR A 32 -4.27 -14.26 7.40
C THR A 32 -4.69 -12.81 7.53
N ASN A 33 -5.78 -12.58 8.26
CA ASN A 33 -6.25 -11.21 8.49
C ASN A 33 -5.21 -10.37 9.21
N LYS A 34 -4.52 -10.98 10.16
CA LYS A 34 -3.46 -10.29 10.89
C LYS A 34 -2.31 -9.88 9.96
N GLY A 35 -1.91 -10.79 9.08
CA GLY A 35 -0.86 -10.50 8.12
C GLY A 35 -1.27 -9.45 7.10
N ILE A 36 -2.52 -9.48 6.66
CA ILE A 36 -3.05 -8.49 5.73
C ILE A 36 -3.01 -7.10 6.35
N LYS A 37 -3.46 -6.97 7.61
CA LYS A 37 -3.43 -5.69 8.30
C LYS A 37 -2.01 -5.20 8.51
N ALA A 38 -1.10 -6.09 8.87
CA ALA A 38 0.30 -5.73 9.08
C ALA A 38 0.93 -5.22 7.79
N GLN A 39 0.65 -5.87 6.67
CA GLN A 39 1.20 -5.45 5.40
C GLN A 39 0.57 -4.14 4.92
N ASN A 40 -0.73 -3.95 5.12
CA ASN A 40 -1.39 -2.69 4.82
C ASN A 40 -0.72 -1.54 5.59
N ASN A 41 -0.41 -1.76 6.86
CA ASN A 41 0.25 -0.75 7.67
C ASN A 41 1.64 -0.43 7.16
N ARG A 42 2.36 -1.43 6.67
CA ARG A 42 3.69 -1.21 6.09
C ARG A 42 3.61 -0.35 4.84
N VAL A 43 2.64 -0.64 3.99
CA VAL A 43 2.45 0.14 2.76
C VAL A 43 2.03 1.57 3.12
N LEU A 44 1.15 1.71 4.11
CA LEU A 44 0.72 3.03 4.56
C LEU A 44 1.89 3.85 5.10
N LYS A 45 2.74 3.25 5.92
CA LYS A 45 3.93 3.93 6.44
C LYS A 45 4.88 4.31 5.32
N TRP A 46 5.04 3.43 4.34
CA TRP A 46 5.85 3.74 3.17
C TRP A 46 5.31 4.97 2.44
N ALA A 47 3.99 5.04 2.26
CA ALA A 47 3.37 6.17 1.60
C ALA A 47 3.55 7.46 2.38
N GLN A 48 3.41 7.39 3.70
CA GLN A 48 3.59 8.57 4.55
C GLN A 48 5.03 9.06 4.53
N LYS A 49 5.98 8.16 4.42
CA LYS A 49 7.38 8.51 4.35
C LYS A 49 7.77 9.05 2.97
N THR A 50 7.21 8.46 1.91
CA THR A 50 7.52 8.84 0.54
C THR A 50 6.84 10.15 0.15
N TYR A 51 5.61 10.35 0.63
CA TYR A 51 4.80 11.54 0.32
C TYR A 51 4.36 12.21 1.62
N PRO A 52 5.26 12.90 2.32
CA PRO A 52 4.92 13.51 3.61
C PRO A 52 3.99 14.72 3.45
N ASN A 53 3.34 15.07 4.55
CA ASN A 53 2.54 16.30 4.63
C ASN A 53 1.29 16.29 3.75
N GLN A 54 0.75 15.11 3.51
CA GLN A 54 -0.51 14.99 2.78
C GLN A 54 -1.68 14.92 3.76
N ILE A 55 -2.87 15.22 3.28
CA ILE A 55 -4.05 15.26 4.14
C ILE A 55 -4.54 13.86 4.46
N ARG A 56 -4.51 12.97 3.48
CA ARG A 56 -5.13 11.66 3.62
C ARG A 56 -4.38 10.63 2.79
N TYR A 57 -4.33 9.42 3.31
CA TYR A 57 -3.71 8.29 2.61
C TYR A 57 -4.71 7.14 2.58
N GLU A 58 -4.81 6.46 1.44
CA GLU A 58 -5.63 5.27 1.30
C GLU A 58 -4.79 4.16 0.68
N VAL A 59 -4.97 2.94 1.18
CA VAL A 59 -4.25 1.78 0.69
C VAL A 59 -5.29 0.70 0.41
N GLU A 60 -5.26 0.16 -0.80
CA GLU A 60 -6.19 -0.88 -1.22
C GLU A 60 -5.42 -2.02 -1.85
N ALA A 61 -5.66 -3.25 -1.38
CA ALA A 61 -5.04 -4.41 -1.95
C ALA A 61 -5.70 -4.74 -3.29
N LEU A 62 -4.90 -4.91 -4.32
CA LEU A 62 -5.38 -5.29 -5.65
C LEU A 62 -5.26 -6.80 -5.82
N LYS A 63 -6.18 -7.39 -6.54
CA LYS A 63 -6.13 -8.83 -6.82
C LYS A 63 -5.14 -9.17 -7.92
#